data_4e95b6163636e45d93f5b8936e53645b
#
_entry.id   4e95b6163636e45d93f5b8936e53645b
#
_cell.length_a   1.000
_cell.length_b   1.000
_cell.length_c   1.000
_cell.angle_alpha   90.00
_cell.angle_beta   90.00
_cell.angle_gamma   90.00
#
_symmetry.space_group_name_H-M   'P 1'
#
loop_
_entity.id
_entity.type
_entity.pdbx_description
1 polymer ?
#
loop_
_entity_poly.entity_id
_entity_poly.type
_entity_poly.pdbx_seq_one_letter_code
_entity_poly.pdbx_strand_id
1 'polypeptide(L)'
;MRIFNIVRDCSYPRYQPKSDQPIVTQFDTGIAFNFFLLENNQPCSLAGSKVFLSFKTDENEVLFTTECQVIQDLSLNPVTRITYISDERLTKRSGLVHGILDLVDSTGYRTAFPPFGLVIHPHLLDEPTSIDH
;
A
#
# COMPACT_ATOMS: atom_id res chain seq x y z
N MET A 1 0.77 2.14 -16.91
CA MET A 1 0.76 2.29 -15.42
C MET A 1 1.05 0.94 -14.79
N ARG A 2 1.98 0.88 -13.87
CA ARG A 2 2.26 -0.35 -13.12
C ARG A 2 1.25 -0.48 -11.99
N ILE A 3 0.74 -1.68 -11.79
CA ILE A 3 -0.27 -1.97 -10.77
C ILE A 3 0.19 -3.17 -9.95
N PHE A 4 0.17 -3.02 -8.62
CA PHE A 4 0.43 -4.11 -7.70
C PHE A 4 -0.81 -4.38 -6.86
N ASN A 5 -1.17 -5.65 -6.74
CA ASN A 5 -2.32 -6.08 -5.94
C ASN A 5 -1.81 -6.70 -4.64
N ILE A 6 -2.17 -6.12 -3.52
CA ILE A 6 -1.74 -6.52 -2.19
C ILE A 6 -2.95 -6.99 -1.40
N VAL A 7 -2.91 -8.22 -0.90
CA VAL A 7 -3.97 -8.80 -0.09
C VAL A 7 -3.45 -8.96 1.34
N ARG A 8 -4.20 -8.49 2.33
CA ARG A 8 -3.84 -8.64 3.73
C ARG A 8 -5.04 -9.09 4.54
N ASP A 9 -4.81 -10.06 5.42
CA ASP A 9 -5.81 -10.61 6.33
C ASP A 9 -5.39 -10.33 7.77
N CYS A 10 -6.23 -9.63 8.52
CA CYS A 10 -5.90 -9.25 9.90
C CYS A 10 -5.99 -10.42 10.89
N SER A 11 -6.63 -11.52 10.50
CA SER A 11 -6.81 -12.67 11.39
C SER A 11 -5.65 -13.65 11.39
N TYR A 12 -4.77 -13.58 10.38
CA TYR A 12 -3.66 -14.54 10.21
C TYR A 12 -2.34 -13.80 10.02
N PRO A 13 -1.75 -13.27 11.09
CA PRO A 13 -0.55 -12.43 10.94
C PRO A 13 0.67 -13.17 10.37
N ARG A 14 0.72 -14.50 10.47
CA ARG A 14 1.86 -15.29 9.96
C ARG A 14 1.64 -15.85 8.55
N TYR A 15 0.39 -16.03 8.13
CA TYR A 15 0.03 -16.68 6.88
C TYR A 15 -0.86 -15.76 6.07
N GLN A 16 -0.22 -14.90 5.30
CA GLN A 16 -0.95 -13.96 4.48
C GLN A 16 -1.30 -14.56 3.12
N PRO A 17 -2.45 -14.19 2.54
CA PRO A 17 -2.77 -14.58 1.17
C PRO A 17 -1.67 -14.12 0.22
N LYS A 18 -1.55 -14.85 -0.89
CA LYS A 18 -0.58 -14.51 -1.91
C LYS A 18 -0.88 -13.12 -2.47
N SER A 19 0.15 -12.30 -2.55
CA SER A 19 0.09 -10.94 -3.07
C SER A 19 1.24 -10.70 -4.02
N ASP A 20 1.11 -9.66 -4.83
CA ASP A 20 2.25 -9.16 -5.59
C ASP A 20 3.35 -8.72 -4.62
N GLN A 21 4.59 -8.85 -5.06
CA GLN A 21 5.75 -8.34 -4.32
C GLN A 21 6.26 -7.12 -5.06
N PRO A 22 5.92 -5.91 -4.62
CA PRO A 22 6.29 -4.71 -5.34
C PRO A 22 7.80 -4.49 -5.36
N ILE A 23 8.33 -4.27 -6.56
CA ILE A 23 9.69 -3.86 -6.79
C ILE A 23 9.62 -2.66 -7.72
N VAL A 24 10.14 -1.54 -7.27
CA VAL A 24 10.10 -0.30 -8.03
C VAL A 24 11.49 0.31 -8.07
N THR A 25 11.67 1.33 -8.88
CA THR A 25 12.95 2.04 -8.99
C THR A 25 12.81 3.40 -8.32
N GLN A 26 13.89 3.85 -7.69
CA GLN A 26 13.97 5.18 -7.10
C GLN A 26 13.51 6.24 -8.10
N PHE A 27 12.71 7.18 -7.64
CA PHE A 27 12.09 8.29 -8.39
C PHE A 27 10.91 7.91 -9.28
N ASP A 28 10.53 6.62 -9.35
CA ASP A 28 9.30 6.24 -10.05
C ASP A 28 8.08 6.83 -9.36
N THR A 29 7.11 7.28 -10.14
CA THR A 29 5.83 7.80 -9.65
C THR A 29 4.68 7.21 -10.44
N GLY A 30 3.45 7.44 -9.96
CA GLY A 30 2.26 6.99 -10.66
C GLY A 30 2.06 5.48 -10.62
N ILE A 31 2.64 4.79 -9.66
CA ILE A 31 2.46 3.35 -9.47
C ILE A 31 1.20 3.14 -8.65
N ALA A 32 0.29 2.31 -9.13
CA ALA A 32 -0.95 2.03 -8.44
C ALA A 32 -0.80 0.81 -7.54
N PHE A 33 -1.22 0.97 -6.28
CA PHE A 33 -1.32 -0.13 -5.32
C PHE A 33 -2.80 -0.34 -5.02
N ASN A 34 -3.29 -1.53 -5.30
CA ASN A 34 -4.65 -1.92 -4.95
C ASN A 34 -4.58 -2.86 -3.74
N PHE A 35 -5.31 -2.52 -2.69
CA PHE A 35 -5.31 -3.29 -1.46
C PHE A 35 -6.66 -3.97 -1.26
N PHE A 36 -6.60 -5.22 -0.86
CA PHE A 36 -7.78 -6.02 -0.54
C PHE A 36 -7.64 -6.48 0.91
N LEU A 37 -8.51 -5.98 1.77
CA LEU A 37 -8.45 -6.25 3.20
C LEU A 37 -9.44 -7.33 3.58
N LEU A 38 -8.94 -8.36 4.25
CA LEU A 38 -9.71 -9.52 4.64
C LEU A 38 -9.69 -9.70 6.16
N GLU A 39 -10.72 -10.38 6.65
CA GLU A 39 -10.79 -10.93 8.00
C GLU A 39 -11.34 -12.34 7.88
N ASN A 40 -10.59 -13.34 8.33
CA ASN A 40 -10.93 -14.74 8.17
C ASN A 40 -11.27 -15.11 6.71
N ASN A 41 -10.45 -14.65 5.78
CA ASN A 41 -10.62 -14.84 4.33
C ASN A 41 -11.87 -14.22 3.74
N GLN A 42 -12.57 -13.37 4.49
CA GLN A 42 -13.73 -12.65 3.99
C GLN A 42 -13.41 -11.17 3.85
N PRO A 43 -13.89 -10.51 2.78
CA PRO A 43 -13.67 -9.07 2.63
C PRO A 43 -14.19 -8.29 3.84
N CYS A 44 -13.38 -7.35 4.33
CA CYS A 44 -13.81 -6.44 5.38
C CYS A 44 -14.88 -5.49 4.85
N SER A 45 -15.87 -5.19 5.70
CA SER A 45 -16.81 -4.12 5.39
C SER A 45 -16.09 -2.78 5.53
N LEU A 46 -16.09 -1.99 4.46
CA LEU A 46 -15.46 -0.68 4.45
C LEU A 46 -16.48 0.47 4.50
N ALA A 47 -17.77 0.15 4.68
CA ALA A 47 -18.81 1.17 4.74
C ALA A 47 -18.57 2.12 5.92
N GLY A 48 -18.46 3.42 5.65
CA GLY A 48 -18.21 4.43 6.67
C GLY A 48 -16.81 4.38 7.27
N SER A 49 -15.92 3.59 6.72
CA SER A 49 -14.56 3.43 7.24
C SER A 49 -13.56 4.29 6.45
N LYS A 50 -12.44 4.58 7.10
CA LYS A 50 -11.28 5.21 6.45
C LYS A 50 -10.11 4.24 6.49
N VAL A 51 -9.29 4.29 5.46
CA VAL A 51 -8.09 3.45 5.38
C VAL A 51 -6.86 4.35 5.25
N PHE A 52 -5.91 4.14 6.13
CA PHE A 52 -4.66 4.88 6.14
C PHE A 52 -3.51 3.94 5.79
N LEU A 53 -2.60 4.42 4.98
CA LEU A 53 -1.39 3.69 4.59
C LEU A 53 -0.19 4.46 5.12
N SER A 54 0.64 3.76 5.90
CA SER A 54 1.90 4.30 6.39
C SER A 54 3.05 3.51 5.79
N PHE A 55 4.08 4.22 5.33
CA PHE A 55 5.33 3.58 4.93
C PHE A 55 6.40 3.88 5.95
N LYS A 56 7.17 2.87 6.30
CA LYS A 56 8.30 3.03 7.22
C LYS A 56 9.51 2.27 6.72
N THR A 57 10.68 2.73 7.14
CA THR A 57 11.94 2.07 6.82
C THR A 57 12.11 0.80 7.66
N ASP A 58 13.09 0.00 7.29
CA ASP A 58 13.48 -1.18 8.04
C ASP A 58 13.93 -0.84 9.48
N GLU A 59 14.29 0.41 9.72
CA GLU A 59 14.69 0.92 11.04
C GLU A 59 13.52 1.56 11.81
N ASN A 60 12.27 1.32 11.38
CA ASN A 60 11.05 1.84 11.98
C ASN A 60 10.86 3.37 11.88
N GLU A 61 11.57 4.02 11.00
CA GLU A 61 11.32 5.43 10.71
C GLU A 61 10.10 5.58 9.79
N VAL A 62 9.08 6.30 10.24
CA VAL A 62 7.90 6.57 9.42
C VAL A 62 8.24 7.61 8.37
N LEU A 63 8.08 7.25 7.10
CA LEU A 63 8.34 8.16 5.99
C LEU A 63 7.16 9.11 5.77
N PHE A 64 5.96 8.58 5.75
CA PHE A 64 4.72 9.34 5.67
C PHE A 64 3.52 8.43 5.90
N THR A 65 2.38 9.06 6.18
CA THR A 65 1.08 8.41 6.28
C THR A 65 0.10 9.15 5.37
N THR A 66 -0.71 8.42 4.65
CA THR A 66 -1.70 9.00 3.74
C THR A 66 -3.02 8.24 3.85
N GLU A 67 -4.12 8.96 3.63
CA GLU A 67 -5.43 8.32 3.52
C GLU A 67 -5.59 7.77 2.10
N CYS A 68 -6.04 6.52 1.99
CA CYS A 68 -6.26 5.88 0.71
C CYS A 68 -7.68 6.08 0.23
N GLN A 69 -7.85 6.09 -1.08
CA GLN A 69 -9.17 6.14 -1.68
C GLN A 69 -9.84 4.78 -1.60
N VAL A 70 -11.06 4.73 -1.10
CA VAL A 70 -11.88 3.52 -1.05
C VAL A 70 -12.82 3.53 -2.25
N ILE A 71 -12.75 2.48 -3.06
CA ILE A 71 -13.58 2.35 -4.26
C ILE A 71 -14.53 1.19 -4.04
N GLN A 72 -15.83 1.48 -4.08
CA GLN A 72 -16.89 0.47 -4.03
C GLN A 72 -17.46 0.28 -5.41
N ASP A 73 -17.41 -0.95 -5.91
CA ASP A 73 -18.10 -1.30 -7.12
C ASP A 73 -19.40 -1.99 -6.73
N LEU A 74 -20.50 -1.29 -6.90
CA LEU A 74 -21.83 -1.80 -6.54
C LEU A 74 -22.42 -2.72 -7.59
N SER A 75 -21.79 -2.86 -8.76
CA SER A 75 -22.33 -3.63 -9.88
C SER A 75 -21.99 -5.12 -9.82
N LEU A 76 -20.95 -5.49 -9.05
CA LEU A 76 -20.46 -6.86 -8.98
C LEU A 76 -20.20 -7.22 -7.53
N ASN A 77 -20.90 -7.89 -6.79
CA ASN A 77 -20.54 -8.17 -5.38
C ASN A 77 -19.65 -7.08 -4.79
N PRO A 78 -19.87 -6.56 -3.59
CA PRO A 78 -19.12 -5.43 -3.06
C PRO A 78 -17.63 -5.78 -2.91
N VAL A 79 -16.94 -5.89 -4.03
CA VAL A 79 -15.48 -5.96 -4.01
C VAL A 79 -15.02 -4.55 -3.72
N THR A 80 -14.81 -4.27 -2.49
CA THR A 80 -14.31 -2.98 -2.06
C THR A 80 -12.80 -2.98 -2.26
N ARG A 81 -12.32 -2.06 -3.05
CA ARG A 81 -10.91 -1.92 -3.37
C ARG A 81 -10.39 -0.61 -2.80
N ILE A 82 -9.20 -0.69 -2.23
CA ILE A 82 -8.49 0.47 -1.72
C ILE A 82 -7.35 0.76 -2.67
N THR A 83 -7.23 1.99 -3.11
CA THR A 83 -6.21 2.38 -4.08
C THR A 83 -5.33 3.49 -3.54
N TYR A 84 -4.03 3.34 -3.75
CA TYR A 84 -3.03 4.37 -3.51
C TYR A 84 -2.18 4.54 -4.76
N ILE A 85 -2.01 5.77 -5.21
CA ILE A 85 -1.13 6.11 -6.35
C ILE A 85 0.13 6.73 -5.77
N SER A 86 1.28 6.16 -6.08
CA SER A 86 2.54 6.61 -5.53
C SER A 86 2.97 7.97 -6.07
N ASP A 87 3.65 8.72 -5.23
CA ASP A 87 4.32 9.95 -5.58
C ASP A 87 5.78 9.89 -5.12
N GLU A 88 6.51 11.00 -5.26
CA GLU A 88 7.93 11.05 -4.93
C GLU A 88 8.24 10.78 -3.47
N ARG A 89 7.27 10.95 -2.55
CA ARG A 89 7.50 10.69 -1.12
C ARG A 89 7.90 9.24 -0.86
N LEU A 90 7.35 8.31 -1.67
CA LEU A 90 7.64 6.89 -1.51
C LEU A 90 9.01 6.54 -2.08
N THR A 91 9.35 7.05 -3.26
CA THR A 91 10.45 6.54 -4.06
C THR A 91 11.68 7.44 -4.11
N LYS A 92 11.72 8.52 -3.32
CA LYS A 92 12.89 9.41 -3.33
C LYS A 92 14.14 8.78 -2.71
N ARG A 93 14.01 7.67 -2.00
CA ARG A 93 15.12 6.91 -1.45
C ARG A 93 15.07 5.46 -1.91
N SER A 94 16.19 4.78 -1.92
CA SER A 94 16.25 3.35 -2.22
C SER A 94 16.28 2.53 -0.95
N GLY A 95 15.99 1.24 -1.08
CA GLY A 95 16.05 0.29 0.00
C GLY A 95 14.72 -0.40 0.26
N LEU A 96 14.66 -1.16 1.34
CA LEU A 96 13.46 -1.86 1.75
C LEU A 96 12.59 -0.95 2.62
N VAL A 97 11.32 -0.83 2.25
CA VAL A 97 10.32 -0.15 3.08
C VAL A 97 9.15 -1.10 3.35
N HIS A 98 8.41 -0.82 4.41
CA HIS A 98 7.24 -1.60 4.81
C HIS A 98 6.02 -0.71 4.76
N GLY A 99 4.96 -1.23 4.13
CA GLY A 99 3.66 -0.58 4.11
C GLY A 99 2.73 -1.21 5.14
N ILE A 100 2.02 -0.39 5.89
CA ILE A 100 1.08 -0.84 6.91
C ILE A 100 -0.25 -0.14 6.67
N LEU A 101 -1.29 -0.96 6.60
CA LEU A 101 -2.66 -0.47 6.41
C LEU A 101 -3.39 -0.49 7.75
N ASP A 102 -4.04 0.61 8.05
CA ASP A 102 -4.92 0.76 9.21
C ASP A 102 -6.33 1.07 8.75
N LEU A 103 -7.26 0.26 9.19
CA LEU A 103 -8.69 0.47 8.95
C LEU A 103 -9.30 1.11 10.19
N VAL A 104 -9.92 2.28 10.03
CA VAL A 104 -10.63 2.97 11.11
C VAL A 104 -12.11 2.97 10.76
N ASP A 105 -12.91 2.26 11.54
CA ASP A 105 -14.34 2.14 11.27
C ASP A 105 -15.13 3.39 11.71
N SER A 106 -16.44 3.41 11.45
CA SER A 106 -17.28 4.56 11.75
C SER A 106 -17.38 4.86 13.24
N THR A 107 -17.06 3.90 14.11
CA THR A 107 -17.04 4.09 15.56
C THR A 107 -15.67 4.53 16.09
N GLY A 108 -14.66 4.59 15.23
CA GLY A 108 -13.31 5.00 15.59
C GLY A 108 -12.39 3.85 16.00
N TYR A 109 -12.86 2.60 15.94
CA TYR A 109 -11.99 1.46 16.21
C TYR A 109 -11.01 1.24 15.07
N ARG A 110 -9.77 0.98 15.45
CA ARG A 110 -8.67 0.79 14.49
C ARG A 110 -8.26 -0.68 14.42
N THR A 111 -8.10 -1.18 13.20
CA THR A 111 -7.54 -2.49 12.93
C THR A 111 -6.30 -2.32 12.07
N ALA A 112 -5.14 -2.76 12.57
CA ALA A 112 -3.90 -2.76 11.81
C ALA A 112 -3.74 -4.11 11.09
N PHE A 113 -3.28 -4.05 9.86
CA PHE A 113 -3.03 -5.24 9.04
C PHE A 113 -1.54 -5.57 9.03
N PRO A 114 -1.17 -6.83 8.84
CA PRO A 114 0.24 -7.20 8.73
C PRO A 114 0.95 -6.41 7.63
N PRO A 115 2.19 -5.98 7.85
CA PRO A 115 2.91 -5.18 6.87
C PRO A 115 3.21 -5.95 5.59
N PHE A 116 3.37 -5.23 4.49
CA PHE A 116 3.92 -5.78 3.26
C PHE A 116 5.24 -5.09 2.94
N GLY A 117 6.15 -5.82 2.28
CA GLY A 117 7.46 -5.28 1.90
C GLY A 117 7.42 -4.68 0.51
N LEU A 118 8.18 -3.61 0.33
CA LEU A 118 8.39 -2.96 -0.96
C LEU A 118 9.89 -2.72 -1.12
N VAL A 119 10.46 -3.18 -2.23
CA VAL A 119 11.87 -2.94 -2.55
C VAL A 119 11.97 -1.80 -3.54
N ILE A 120 12.75 -0.79 -3.19
CA ILE A 120 13.03 0.35 -4.06
C ILE A 120 14.49 0.25 -4.50
N HIS A 121 14.69 -0.11 -5.77
CA HIS A 121 16.04 -0.21 -6.33
C HIS A 121 16.62 1.18 -6.59
N PRO A 122 17.93 1.37 -6.37
CA PRO A 122 18.56 2.64 -6.69
C PRO A 122 18.41 2.97 -8.17
N HIS A 123 18.22 4.23 -8.47
CA HIS A 123 18.32 4.72 -9.83
C HIS A 123 19.78 4.67 -10.28
N LEU A 124 20.02 4.34 -11.53
CA LEU A 124 21.39 4.23 -12.05
C LEU A 124 22.12 5.58 -12.02
N LEU A 125 21.37 6.66 -12.14
CA LEU A 125 21.87 8.01 -11.91
C LEU A 125 21.33 8.45 -10.57
N ASP A 126 22.14 8.93 -9.65
CA ASP A 126 21.75 9.24 -8.28
C ASP A 126 20.49 10.09 -8.19
N GLU A 127 20.22 10.89 -9.19
CA GLU A 127 18.95 11.60 -9.32
C GLU A 127 18.62 11.73 -10.81
N PRO A 128 17.33 11.84 -11.17
CA PRO A 128 16.97 12.02 -12.56
C PRO A 128 17.35 13.43 -12.99
N THR A 129 18.59 13.56 -13.40
CA THR A 129 18.97 14.79 -14.08
C THR A 129 18.18 14.88 -15.37
N SER A 130 17.94 16.11 -15.82
CA SER A 130 17.45 16.33 -17.16
C SER A 130 18.42 15.63 -18.10
N ILE A 131 18.02 14.48 -18.49
CA ILE A 131 18.80 13.72 -19.43
C ILE A 131 18.58 14.36 -20.78
N ASP A 132 19.45 15.27 -21.07
CA ASP A 132 19.49 15.86 -22.41
C ASP A 132 20.11 14.84 -23.35
N HIS A 133 19.33 13.96 -23.78
CA HIS A 133 19.75 13.11 -24.87
C HIS A 133 18.72 13.06 -25.90
#